data_655e6af0c0ea9650d37f9fa299da09d1
#
_entry.id   655e6af0c0ea9650d37f9fa299da09d1
#
_cell.length_a   1.000
_cell.length_b   1.000
_cell.length_c   1.000
_cell.angle_alpha   90.00
_cell.angle_beta   90.00
_cell.angle_gamma   90.00
#
_symmetry.space_group_name_H-M   'P 1'
#
loop_
_entity.id
_entity.type
_entity.pdbx_description
1 polymer ?
#
loop_
_entity_poly.entity_id
_entity_poly.type
_entity_poly.pdbx_seq_one_letter_code
_entity_poly.pdbx_strand_id
1 'polypeptide(L)'
;MIKRMEANTNIVQVDGRPNCRIYTKPFVSLAFCLVFLAFSFLEVQAQTVWPRVALSKDGSPISYEVYGAGEPTLVFVHGWSCDARYWREQVPYFSKKHRVVILDLAGHGHSGTTRKHYTMEAFGDDVRAVTEATSGSKVILVGHSMGGSVIAEASRLMPGRVIGLIGIDTLENIEYPMTREELQKMVAPLEENFREGSRQFVGEMIASKTDPQLREWILSDMSAAPSSVAMSAMKEMMSQYITGKAAKVFEEIRIPVITVNGDLWPINYEANRLHMFSYNAIVLKEADHFLMMDRPIDFNKALEKAILMLIE
;
A
#
# COMPACT_ATOMS: atom_id res chain seq x y z
N MET A 1 39.75 -38.77 52.31
CA MET A 1 40.00 -40.18 52.65
C MET A 1 40.26 -40.90 51.35
N ILE A 2 41.49 -41.31 51.19
CA ILE A 2 42.17 -41.89 50.01
C ILE A 2 41.77 -43.33 49.83
N LYS A 3 41.58 -43.79 48.58
CA LYS A 3 42.03 -45.11 48.14
C LYS A 3 42.21 -45.16 46.61
N ARG A 4 43.50 -45.19 46.25
CA ARG A 4 44.00 -45.77 44.99
C ARG A 4 43.71 -47.28 44.96
N MET A 5 43.53 -47.84 43.77
CA MET A 5 44.05 -49.17 43.44
C MET A 5 44.47 -49.29 42.01
N GLU A 6 45.60 -49.85 41.82
CA GLU A 6 46.49 -49.99 40.69
C GLU A 6 46.06 -51.08 39.70
N ALA A 7 46.46 -50.87 38.48
CA ALA A 7 47.11 -51.71 37.49
C ALA A 7 46.92 -53.24 37.51
N ASN A 8 46.59 -53.78 36.33
CA ASN A 8 47.30 -54.99 35.89
C ASN A 8 47.35 -55.06 34.32
N THR A 9 48.58 -55.02 33.85
CA THR A 9 49.05 -55.27 32.52
C THR A 9 49.04 -56.77 32.21
N ASN A 10 48.52 -57.21 31.10
CA ASN A 10 48.96 -58.45 30.49
C ASN A 10 49.11 -58.22 28.96
N ILE A 11 50.41 -58.29 28.59
CA ILE A 11 50.89 -58.34 27.20
C ILE A 11 50.73 -59.76 26.69
N VAL A 12 50.04 -59.92 25.55
CA VAL A 12 50.23 -61.14 24.74
C VAL A 12 50.61 -60.68 23.32
N GLN A 13 51.82 -61.04 22.98
CA GLN A 13 52.44 -60.88 21.66
C GLN A 13 52.05 -62.06 20.79
N VAL A 14 51.49 -61.84 19.59
CA VAL A 14 51.41 -62.86 18.51
C VAL A 14 51.74 -62.18 17.21
N ASP A 15 52.79 -62.70 16.57
CA ASP A 15 53.32 -62.44 15.24
C ASP A 15 52.30 -62.76 14.12
N GLY A 16 52.35 -62.02 13.02
CA GLY A 16 51.67 -62.46 11.79
C GLY A 16 51.54 -61.32 10.74
N ARG A 17 52.36 -61.40 9.72
CA ARG A 17 52.59 -60.45 8.63
C ARG A 17 51.33 -60.10 7.78
N PRO A 18 51.41 -59.05 6.95
CA PRO A 18 50.24 -58.28 6.45
C PRO A 18 49.70 -58.78 5.13
N ASN A 19 48.41 -58.83 5.00
CA ASN A 19 47.76 -58.86 3.69
C ASN A 19 47.14 -57.49 3.42
N CYS A 20 47.80 -56.75 2.53
CA CYS A 20 47.35 -55.47 2.01
C CYS A 20 46.18 -55.74 1.02
N ARG A 21 44.93 -55.52 1.47
CA ARG A 21 43.78 -55.37 0.57
C ARG A 21 43.44 -53.90 0.48
N ILE A 22 43.75 -53.34 -0.67
CA ILE A 22 43.31 -52.01 -1.08
C ILE A 22 41.79 -52.01 -1.23
N TYR A 23 41.05 -51.45 -0.29
CA TYR A 23 39.63 -51.13 -0.47
C TYR A 23 39.54 -49.75 -1.12
N THR A 24 39.29 -49.73 -2.41
CA THR A 24 38.79 -48.57 -3.12
C THR A 24 37.37 -48.26 -2.63
N LYS A 25 37.22 -47.30 -1.73
CA LYS A 25 35.90 -46.74 -1.39
C LYS A 25 35.44 -45.81 -2.52
N PRO A 26 34.18 -45.89 -2.92
CA PRO A 26 33.69 -45.16 -4.07
C PRO A 26 33.60 -43.66 -3.81
N PHE A 27 33.98 -42.89 -4.80
CA PHE A 27 33.89 -41.42 -4.93
C PHE A 27 32.45 -40.87 -4.88
N VAL A 28 31.44 -41.69 -4.57
CA VAL A 28 30.02 -41.30 -4.62
C VAL A 28 29.59 -40.45 -3.42
N SER A 29 30.33 -40.45 -2.28
CA SER A 29 29.93 -39.76 -1.08
C SER A 29 30.21 -38.23 -1.09
N LEU A 30 31.18 -37.77 -1.90
CA LEU A 30 31.56 -36.38 -1.93
C LEU A 30 30.64 -35.53 -2.83
N ALA A 31 30.12 -36.12 -3.90
CA ALA A 31 29.17 -35.45 -4.81
C ALA A 31 27.81 -35.22 -4.16
N PHE A 32 27.34 -36.12 -3.29
CA PHE A 32 26.06 -35.94 -2.57
C PHE A 32 26.15 -34.86 -1.50
N CYS A 33 27.28 -34.71 -0.82
CA CYS A 33 27.46 -33.62 0.16
C CYS A 33 27.56 -32.23 -0.49
N LEU A 34 28.14 -32.13 -1.69
CA LEU A 34 28.22 -30.85 -2.43
C LEU A 34 26.88 -30.43 -3.02
N VAL A 35 26.03 -31.38 -3.43
CA VAL A 35 24.67 -31.09 -3.91
C VAL A 35 23.77 -30.63 -2.74
N PHE A 36 23.90 -31.22 -1.55
CA PHE A 36 23.16 -30.78 -0.36
C PHE A 36 23.63 -29.41 0.14
N LEU A 37 24.92 -29.08 0.04
CA LEU A 37 25.43 -27.75 0.37
C LEU A 37 25.00 -26.69 -0.66
N ALA A 38 24.87 -27.03 -1.95
CA ALA A 38 24.37 -26.10 -2.96
C ALA A 38 22.85 -25.81 -2.81
N PHE A 39 22.06 -26.77 -2.31
CA PHE A 39 20.65 -26.54 -2.02
C PHE A 39 20.40 -25.75 -0.73
N SER A 40 21.34 -25.75 0.20
CA SER A 40 21.24 -24.99 1.45
C SER A 40 21.53 -23.50 1.28
N PHE A 41 22.06 -23.05 0.12
CA PHE A 41 22.31 -21.65 -0.20
C PHE A 41 21.22 -20.98 -1.06
N LEU A 42 20.14 -21.68 -1.38
CA LEU A 42 18.87 -21.08 -1.77
C LEU A 42 18.09 -20.71 -0.49
N GLU A 43 18.73 -19.99 0.42
CA GLU A 43 18.00 -19.13 1.30
C GLU A 43 17.25 -18.15 0.40
N VAL A 44 15.96 -18.36 0.28
CA VAL A 44 15.03 -17.27 -0.03
C VAL A 44 15.32 -16.23 1.04
N GLN A 45 16.19 -15.28 0.72
CA GLN A 45 16.27 -14.05 1.51
C GLN A 45 14.87 -13.45 1.42
N ALA A 46 14.05 -13.78 2.40
CA ALA A 46 12.92 -12.94 2.72
C ALA A 46 13.52 -11.55 2.91
N GLN A 47 13.42 -10.71 1.89
CA GLN A 47 13.85 -9.33 2.01
C GLN A 47 13.06 -8.79 3.20
N THR A 48 13.74 -8.62 4.33
CA THR A 48 13.17 -7.87 5.44
C THR A 48 12.92 -6.47 4.91
N VAL A 49 11.66 -6.21 4.60
CA VAL A 49 11.24 -4.88 4.16
C VAL A 49 11.19 -4.04 5.43
N TRP A 50 12.18 -3.17 5.59
CA TRP A 50 12.17 -2.18 6.65
C TRP A 50 11.46 -0.92 6.15
N PRO A 51 10.59 -0.30 6.96
CA PRO A 51 10.05 1.01 6.64
C PRO A 51 11.18 1.99 6.35
N ARG A 52 11.05 2.72 5.27
CA ARG A 52 11.95 3.80 4.87
C ARG A 52 11.31 5.13 5.17
N VAL A 53 12.08 6.20 5.18
CA VAL A 53 11.58 7.55 5.42
C VAL A 53 12.04 8.47 4.29
N ALA A 54 11.10 9.22 3.71
CA ALA A 54 11.36 10.36 2.85
C ALA A 54 10.93 11.65 3.57
N LEU A 55 11.57 12.77 3.27
CA LEU A 55 11.15 14.06 3.82
C LEU A 55 10.26 14.78 2.80
N SER A 56 9.05 15.10 3.20
CA SER A 56 8.15 15.97 2.44
C SER A 56 8.72 17.40 2.35
N LYS A 57 8.15 18.22 1.48
CA LYS A 57 8.59 19.60 1.26
C LYS A 57 8.62 20.46 2.55
N ASP A 58 7.71 20.20 3.47
CA ASP A 58 7.62 20.88 4.76
C ASP A 58 8.48 20.25 5.87
N GLY A 59 9.30 19.22 5.52
CA GLY A 59 10.14 18.50 6.46
C GLY A 59 9.43 17.38 7.21
N SER A 60 8.15 17.11 6.96
CA SER A 60 7.46 15.97 7.56
C SER A 60 8.09 14.65 7.13
N PRO A 61 8.47 13.76 8.05
CA PRO A 61 8.97 12.43 7.71
C PRO A 61 7.81 11.53 7.25
N ILE A 62 7.95 10.94 6.06
CA ILE A 62 6.96 10.10 5.41
C ILE A 62 7.48 8.67 5.38
N SER A 63 6.78 7.78 6.09
CA SER A 63 7.07 6.36 6.13
C SER A 63 6.59 5.69 4.86
N TYR A 64 7.42 4.81 4.27
CA TYR A 64 7.05 4.04 3.09
C TYR A 64 7.79 2.71 3.02
N GLU A 65 7.20 1.79 2.27
CA GLU A 65 7.77 0.47 2.01
C GLU A 65 7.81 0.20 0.50
N VAL A 66 8.80 -0.61 0.07
CA VAL A 66 9.00 -0.96 -1.33
C VAL A 66 9.07 -2.47 -1.47
N TYR A 67 8.26 -3.02 -2.35
CA TYR A 67 8.17 -4.44 -2.63
C TYR A 67 8.37 -4.73 -4.11
N GLY A 68 8.92 -5.91 -4.42
CA GLY A 68 9.09 -6.36 -5.80
C GLY A 68 10.01 -5.48 -6.64
N ALA A 69 9.94 -5.70 -7.95
CA ALA A 69 10.68 -4.98 -8.98
C ALA A 69 9.87 -4.97 -10.28
N GLY A 70 10.22 -4.08 -11.20
CA GLY A 70 9.56 -3.96 -12.51
C GLY A 70 8.93 -2.60 -12.73
N GLU A 71 8.56 -2.35 -13.97
CA GLU A 71 7.94 -1.11 -14.45
C GLU A 71 6.55 -1.41 -15.02
N PRO A 72 5.61 -0.47 -14.92
CA PRO A 72 5.70 0.75 -14.15
C PRO A 72 5.72 0.49 -12.64
N THR A 73 6.29 1.43 -11.87
CA THR A 73 6.17 1.43 -10.42
C THR A 73 4.74 1.81 -10.03
N LEU A 74 4.13 1.04 -9.14
CA LEU A 74 2.80 1.33 -8.58
C LEU A 74 2.98 1.98 -7.21
N VAL A 75 2.46 3.19 -7.03
CA VAL A 75 2.49 3.90 -5.74
C VAL A 75 1.07 3.96 -5.20
N PHE A 76 0.83 3.31 -4.07
CA PHE A 76 -0.48 3.20 -3.45
C PHE A 76 -0.65 4.21 -2.33
N VAL A 77 -1.70 5.02 -2.43
CA VAL A 77 -2.03 6.12 -1.52
C VAL A 77 -3.38 5.84 -0.85
N HIS A 78 -3.37 5.76 0.46
CA HIS A 78 -4.56 5.43 1.26
C HIS A 78 -5.57 6.57 1.36
N GLY A 79 -6.77 6.27 1.87
CA GLY A 79 -7.86 7.21 2.10
C GLY A 79 -7.77 7.96 3.44
N TRP A 80 -8.81 8.74 3.71
CA TRP A 80 -8.98 9.48 4.97
C TRP A 80 -8.93 8.55 6.19
N SER A 81 -8.15 8.90 7.20
CA SER A 81 -7.97 8.12 8.44
C SER A 81 -7.50 6.67 8.26
N CYS A 82 -7.02 6.30 7.07
CA CYS A 82 -6.41 5.01 6.77
C CYS A 82 -4.88 5.10 6.85
N ASP A 83 -4.20 4.00 6.51
CA ASP A 83 -2.76 3.91 6.35
C ASP A 83 -2.35 2.84 5.33
N ALA A 84 -1.05 2.56 5.20
CA ALA A 84 -0.51 1.60 4.24
C ALA A 84 -1.03 0.16 4.42
N ARG A 85 -1.52 -0.22 5.61
CA ARG A 85 -2.07 -1.57 5.89
C ARG A 85 -3.33 -1.89 5.08
N TYR A 86 -4.01 -0.89 4.55
CA TYR A 86 -5.18 -1.08 3.68
C TYR A 86 -4.83 -1.73 2.35
N TRP A 87 -3.54 -1.75 1.97
CA TRP A 87 -3.04 -2.36 0.74
C TRP A 87 -2.43 -3.76 0.92
N ARG A 88 -2.62 -4.38 2.10
CA ARG A 88 -2.04 -5.68 2.45
C ARG A 88 -2.38 -6.82 1.48
N GLU A 89 -3.53 -6.76 0.82
CA GLU A 89 -3.98 -7.77 -0.16
C GLU A 89 -3.45 -7.49 -1.57
N GLN A 90 -3.05 -6.25 -1.86
CA GLN A 90 -2.53 -5.81 -3.16
C GLN A 90 -1.03 -6.02 -3.27
N VAL A 91 -0.30 -5.73 -2.19
CA VAL A 91 1.17 -5.85 -2.17
C VAL A 91 1.65 -7.23 -2.64
N PRO A 92 1.22 -8.38 -2.08
CA PRO A 92 1.70 -9.69 -2.51
C PRO A 92 1.27 -10.09 -3.93
N TYR A 93 0.21 -9.48 -4.45
CA TYR A 93 -0.27 -9.74 -5.81
C TYR A 93 0.56 -8.99 -6.84
N PHE A 94 0.69 -7.67 -6.70
CA PHE A 94 1.31 -6.81 -7.69
C PHE A 94 2.85 -6.79 -7.62
N SER A 95 3.45 -7.06 -6.45
CA SER A 95 4.91 -7.11 -6.31
C SER A 95 5.59 -8.25 -7.09
N LYS A 96 4.82 -9.20 -7.61
CA LYS A 96 5.31 -10.26 -8.50
C LYS A 96 5.74 -9.74 -9.88
N LYS A 97 5.18 -8.62 -10.33
CA LYS A 97 5.38 -8.07 -11.69
C LYS A 97 5.85 -6.62 -11.68
N HIS A 98 5.55 -5.88 -10.61
CA HIS A 98 5.79 -4.44 -10.49
C HIS A 98 6.61 -4.12 -9.25
N ARG A 99 7.31 -3.00 -9.28
CA ARG A 99 7.71 -2.37 -8.04
C ARG A 99 6.46 -1.75 -7.42
N VAL A 100 6.16 -2.12 -6.18
CA VAL A 100 5.04 -1.62 -5.40
C VAL A 100 5.57 -0.77 -4.27
N VAL A 101 5.06 0.44 -4.15
CA VAL A 101 5.35 1.38 -3.07
C VAL A 101 4.06 1.65 -2.33
N ILE A 102 4.05 1.45 -1.03
CA ILE A 102 2.99 1.87 -0.13
C ILE A 102 3.55 2.91 0.83
N LEU A 103 2.75 3.88 1.24
CA LEU A 103 3.19 4.93 2.15
C LEU A 103 2.08 5.30 3.13
N ASP A 104 2.50 5.84 4.26
CA ASP A 104 1.61 6.54 5.19
C ASP A 104 1.72 8.05 4.90
N LEU A 105 0.62 8.72 4.60
CA LEU A 105 0.59 10.19 4.48
C LEU A 105 0.92 10.85 5.81
N ALA A 106 1.44 12.07 5.80
CA ALA A 106 1.74 12.79 7.04
C ALA A 106 0.54 12.79 8.00
N GLY A 107 0.78 12.54 9.28
CA GLY A 107 -0.26 12.44 10.30
C GLY A 107 -0.93 11.07 10.41
N HIS A 108 -0.61 10.12 9.53
CA HIS A 108 -1.17 8.77 9.48
C HIS A 108 -0.11 7.71 9.72
N GLY A 109 -0.52 6.54 10.19
CA GLY A 109 0.35 5.38 10.38
C GLY A 109 1.65 5.69 11.11
N HIS A 110 2.78 5.44 10.47
CA HIS A 110 4.13 5.65 11.01
C HIS A 110 4.76 6.97 10.55
N SER A 111 4.04 7.83 9.84
CA SER A 111 4.53 9.13 9.36
C SER A 111 4.44 10.20 10.43
N GLY A 112 5.23 11.28 10.25
CA GLY A 112 5.29 12.39 11.21
C GLY A 112 3.96 13.15 11.36
N THR A 113 3.70 13.64 12.57
CA THR A 113 2.46 14.33 12.96
C THR A 113 2.66 15.84 13.20
N THR A 114 3.76 16.41 12.74
CA THR A 114 4.15 17.81 13.07
C THR A 114 3.53 18.85 12.16
N ARG A 115 2.89 18.45 11.05
CA ARG A 115 2.19 19.33 10.12
C ARG A 115 0.99 19.99 10.79
N LYS A 116 0.73 21.27 10.47
CA LYS A 116 -0.41 22.02 11.03
C LYS A 116 -1.66 21.97 10.13
N HIS A 117 -1.47 21.93 8.82
CA HIS A 117 -2.55 21.94 7.83
C HIS A 117 -2.38 20.76 6.88
N TYR A 118 -3.33 19.84 6.90
CA TYR A 118 -3.31 18.60 6.13
C TYR A 118 -4.13 18.78 4.85
N THR A 119 -3.54 19.50 3.88
CA THR A 119 -4.15 19.78 2.58
C THR A 119 -3.85 18.69 1.55
N MET A 120 -4.69 18.58 0.52
CA MET A 120 -4.46 17.61 -0.56
C MET A 120 -3.15 17.89 -1.31
N GLU A 121 -2.79 19.16 -1.47
CA GLU A 121 -1.51 19.59 -2.06
C GLU A 121 -0.30 19.15 -1.20
N ALA A 122 -0.39 19.35 0.13
CA ALA A 122 0.68 18.91 1.04
C ALA A 122 0.82 17.38 1.08
N PHE A 123 -0.27 16.64 1.00
CA PHE A 123 -0.24 15.19 0.81
C PHE A 123 0.32 14.80 -0.58
N GLY A 124 0.05 15.59 -1.62
CA GLY A 124 0.67 15.42 -2.94
C GLY A 124 2.20 15.53 -2.87
N ASP A 125 2.73 16.49 -2.07
CA ASP A 125 4.17 16.60 -1.80
C ASP A 125 4.74 15.37 -1.06
N ASP A 126 3.96 14.73 -0.16
CA ASP A 126 4.37 13.48 0.51
C ASP A 126 4.56 12.35 -0.51
N VAL A 127 3.58 12.18 -1.40
CA VAL A 127 3.63 11.17 -2.48
C VAL A 127 4.80 11.47 -3.42
N ARG A 128 5.03 12.75 -3.77
CA ARG A 128 6.16 13.16 -4.59
C ARG A 128 7.48 12.79 -3.92
N ALA A 129 7.68 13.15 -2.65
CA ALA A 129 8.92 12.88 -1.92
C ALA A 129 9.24 11.37 -1.87
N VAL A 130 8.24 10.54 -1.58
CA VAL A 130 8.38 9.07 -1.59
C VAL A 130 8.70 8.56 -3.00
N THR A 131 7.98 9.04 -4.01
CA THR A 131 8.19 8.64 -5.40
C THR A 131 9.60 9.01 -5.88
N GLU A 132 10.11 10.19 -5.54
CA GLU A 132 11.48 10.64 -5.87
C GLU A 132 12.55 9.81 -5.15
N ALA A 133 12.28 9.37 -3.92
CA ALA A 133 13.18 8.51 -3.15
C ALA A 133 13.21 7.06 -3.66
N THR A 134 12.27 6.67 -4.53
CA THR A 134 12.23 5.34 -5.13
C THR A 134 12.81 5.35 -6.55
N SER A 135 13.51 4.28 -6.92
CA SER A 135 13.96 4.09 -8.30
C SER A 135 12.78 3.67 -9.18
N GLY A 136 12.70 4.22 -10.38
CA GLY A 136 11.64 3.92 -11.35
C GLY A 136 11.43 5.15 -12.26
N SER A 137 11.33 4.92 -13.57
CA SER A 137 11.18 6.02 -14.54
C SER A 137 9.72 6.36 -14.80
N LYS A 138 8.85 5.34 -14.80
CA LYS A 138 7.40 5.45 -15.05
C LYS A 138 6.62 5.02 -13.82
N VAL A 139 5.64 5.83 -13.44
CA VAL A 139 4.86 5.62 -12.23
C VAL A 139 3.36 5.67 -12.55
N ILE A 140 2.60 4.75 -12.00
CA ILE A 140 1.14 4.82 -11.89
C ILE A 140 0.83 5.09 -10.42
N LEU A 141 0.07 6.15 -10.16
CA LEU A 141 -0.41 6.47 -8.82
C LEU A 141 -1.79 5.85 -8.62
N VAL A 142 -1.96 5.12 -7.53
CA VAL A 142 -3.21 4.43 -7.15
C VAL A 142 -3.70 5.04 -5.84
N GLY A 143 -4.86 5.69 -5.83
CA GLY A 143 -5.37 6.42 -4.67
C GLY A 143 -6.77 5.99 -4.27
N HIS A 144 -6.96 5.59 -3.02
CA HIS A 144 -8.26 5.23 -2.45
C HIS A 144 -8.96 6.44 -1.83
N SER A 145 -10.23 6.66 -2.15
CA SER A 145 -11.07 7.67 -1.51
C SER A 145 -10.40 9.07 -1.55
N MET A 146 -10.09 9.69 -0.41
CA MET A 146 -9.29 10.93 -0.32
C MET A 146 -8.00 10.84 -1.15
N GLY A 147 -7.39 9.65 -1.21
CA GLY A 147 -6.19 9.40 -2.02
C GLY A 147 -6.35 9.74 -3.50
N GLY A 148 -7.58 9.73 -4.04
CA GLY A 148 -7.89 10.18 -5.41
C GLY A 148 -7.53 11.65 -5.65
N SER A 149 -7.88 12.54 -4.72
CA SER A 149 -7.48 13.95 -4.76
C SER A 149 -5.98 14.13 -4.54
N VAL A 150 -5.40 13.31 -3.65
CA VAL A 150 -3.95 13.37 -3.35
C VAL A 150 -3.11 12.98 -4.56
N ILE A 151 -3.47 11.89 -5.28
CA ILE A 151 -2.71 11.46 -6.47
C ILE A 151 -2.82 12.46 -7.62
N ALA A 152 -3.93 13.19 -7.72
CA ALA A 152 -4.08 14.28 -8.69
C ALA A 152 -3.08 15.40 -8.39
N GLU A 153 -3.03 15.89 -7.16
CA GLU A 153 -2.05 16.91 -6.74
C GLU A 153 -0.59 16.41 -6.91
N ALA A 154 -0.31 15.16 -6.54
CA ALA A 154 1.02 14.57 -6.72
C ALA A 154 1.45 14.51 -8.18
N SER A 155 0.55 14.14 -9.07
CA SER A 155 0.87 14.03 -10.51
C SER A 155 1.21 15.39 -11.12
N ARG A 156 0.54 16.46 -10.69
CA ARG A 156 0.82 17.84 -11.08
C ARG A 156 2.23 18.28 -10.72
N LEU A 157 2.76 17.75 -9.61
CA LEU A 157 4.13 18.01 -9.12
C LEU A 157 5.21 17.17 -9.83
N MET A 158 4.82 16.14 -10.59
CA MET A 158 5.73 15.20 -11.24
C MET A 158 5.43 15.03 -12.75
N PRO A 159 5.40 16.12 -13.52
CA PRO A 159 5.10 16.05 -14.95
C PRO A 159 6.12 15.15 -15.68
N GLY A 160 5.62 14.29 -16.58
CA GLY A 160 6.43 13.37 -17.38
C GLY A 160 6.89 12.09 -16.67
N ARG A 161 6.75 11.99 -15.34
CA ARG A 161 7.06 10.78 -14.57
C ARG A 161 5.82 9.92 -14.33
N VAL A 162 4.69 10.53 -13.97
CA VAL A 162 3.41 9.85 -13.79
C VAL A 162 2.78 9.62 -15.16
N ILE A 163 2.46 8.36 -15.48
CA ILE A 163 1.89 7.95 -16.77
C ILE A 163 0.38 7.74 -16.71
N GLY A 164 -0.20 7.65 -15.52
CA GLY A 164 -1.63 7.49 -15.32
C GLY A 164 -2.02 7.50 -13.86
N LEU A 165 -3.30 7.79 -13.59
CA LEU A 165 -3.91 7.77 -12.27
C LEU A 165 -4.97 6.67 -12.21
N ILE A 166 -5.00 5.94 -11.10
CA ILE A 166 -6.07 5.00 -10.82
C ILE A 166 -6.73 5.38 -9.48
N GLY A 167 -7.97 5.86 -9.55
CA GLY A 167 -8.80 6.13 -8.39
C GLY A 167 -9.49 4.84 -7.91
N ILE A 168 -9.50 4.59 -6.61
CA ILE A 168 -10.18 3.45 -6.01
C ILE A 168 -11.33 3.96 -5.15
N ASP A 169 -12.54 3.65 -5.55
CA ASP A 169 -13.81 4.10 -4.96
C ASP A 169 -13.77 5.60 -4.64
N THR A 170 -13.56 6.37 -5.69
CA THR A 170 -13.40 7.83 -5.65
C THR A 170 -13.63 8.42 -7.04
N LEU A 171 -13.73 9.73 -7.12
CA LEU A 171 -13.93 10.47 -8.37
C LEU A 171 -15.22 10.06 -9.11
N GLU A 172 -16.26 9.73 -8.37
CA GLU A 172 -17.58 9.43 -8.95
C GLU A 172 -18.17 10.66 -9.63
N ASN A 173 -17.96 11.83 -9.05
CA ASN A 173 -18.40 13.11 -9.61
C ASN A 173 -17.44 14.23 -9.21
N ILE A 174 -16.58 14.67 -10.13
CA ILE A 174 -15.62 15.75 -9.85
C ILE A 174 -16.28 17.12 -9.65
N GLU A 175 -17.53 17.29 -10.10
CA GLU A 175 -18.38 18.45 -9.87
C GLU A 175 -19.41 18.22 -8.74
N TYR A 176 -19.09 17.34 -7.77
CA TYR A 176 -20.01 17.08 -6.67
C TYR A 176 -20.41 18.41 -5.99
N PRO A 177 -21.73 18.72 -5.91
CA PRO A 177 -22.22 20.03 -5.52
C PRO A 177 -22.20 20.21 -4.00
N MET A 178 -21.04 20.03 -3.38
CA MET A 178 -20.85 20.22 -1.94
C MET A 178 -21.05 21.70 -1.53
N THR A 179 -21.88 21.92 -0.55
CA THR A 179 -22.07 23.24 0.08
C THR A 179 -21.36 23.32 1.44
N ARG A 180 -21.13 24.55 1.91
CA ARG A 180 -20.56 24.76 3.26
C ARG A 180 -21.49 24.24 4.36
N GLU A 181 -22.79 24.30 4.15
CA GLU A 181 -23.79 23.80 5.10
C GLU A 181 -23.75 22.26 5.17
N GLU A 182 -23.66 21.58 4.03
CA GLU A 182 -23.51 20.12 3.98
C GLU A 182 -22.19 19.68 4.62
N LEU A 183 -21.10 20.38 4.36
CA LEU A 183 -19.84 20.14 5.04
C LEU A 183 -19.99 20.26 6.55
N GLN A 184 -20.63 21.35 7.05
CA GLN A 184 -20.81 21.54 8.48
C GLN A 184 -21.67 20.43 9.11
N LYS A 185 -22.72 19.98 8.43
CA LYS A 185 -23.54 18.83 8.86
C LYS A 185 -22.74 17.53 8.91
N MET A 186 -21.87 17.30 7.93
CA MET A 186 -21.01 16.13 7.86
C MET A 186 -19.98 16.10 9.00
N VAL A 187 -19.35 17.24 9.32
CA VAL A 187 -18.28 17.27 10.31
C VAL A 187 -18.77 17.46 11.75
N ALA A 188 -19.97 17.95 11.99
CA ALA A 188 -20.48 18.21 13.33
C ALA A 188 -20.43 16.99 14.27
N PRO A 189 -20.86 15.78 13.89
CA PRO A 189 -20.71 14.60 14.75
C PRO A 189 -19.25 14.23 15.04
N LEU A 190 -18.35 14.47 14.07
CA LEU A 190 -16.91 14.24 14.22
C LEU A 190 -16.27 15.26 15.18
N GLU A 191 -16.73 16.51 15.17
CA GLU A 191 -16.29 17.56 16.09
C GLU A 191 -16.78 17.34 17.53
N GLU A 192 -18.00 16.82 17.69
CA GLU A 192 -18.58 16.53 18.99
C GLU A 192 -17.89 15.33 19.66
N ASN A 193 -17.76 14.22 18.96
CA ASN A 193 -17.07 13.00 19.41
C ASN A 193 -16.46 12.29 18.21
N PHE A 194 -15.17 12.54 17.97
CA PHE A 194 -14.47 12.03 16.80
C PHE A 194 -14.60 10.50 16.67
N ARG A 195 -14.41 9.78 17.77
CA ARG A 195 -14.43 8.30 17.74
C ARG A 195 -15.81 7.78 17.33
N GLU A 196 -16.86 8.27 17.95
CA GLU A 196 -18.21 7.79 17.66
C GLU A 196 -18.70 8.29 16.31
N GLY A 197 -18.50 9.59 16.01
CA GLY A 197 -18.87 10.17 14.72
C GLY A 197 -18.14 9.51 13.55
N SER A 198 -16.86 9.18 13.72
CA SER A 198 -16.09 8.45 12.70
C SER A 198 -16.62 7.03 12.48
N ARG A 199 -16.95 6.30 13.55
CA ARG A 199 -17.55 4.97 13.44
C ARG A 199 -18.89 4.99 12.70
N GLN A 200 -19.72 5.98 12.99
CA GLN A 200 -21.00 6.16 12.28
C GLN A 200 -20.75 6.49 10.81
N PHE A 201 -19.98 7.52 10.51
CA PHE A 201 -19.68 7.99 9.16
C PHE A 201 -19.09 6.88 8.28
N VAL A 202 -18.07 6.16 8.78
CA VAL A 202 -17.44 5.05 8.06
C VAL A 202 -18.38 3.86 7.95
N GLY A 203 -19.21 3.62 8.98
CA GLY A 203 -20.18 2.53 9.00
C GLY A 203 -21.21 2.57 7.86
N GLU A 204 -21.52 3.77 7.35
CA GLU A 204 -22.43 3.99 6.22
C GLU A 204 -21.79 3.63 4.86
N MET A 205 -20.46 3.51 4.80
CA MET A 205 -19.70 3.17 3.59
C MET A 205 -19.41 1.68 3.47
N ILE A 206 -19.71 0.89 4.52
CA ILE A 206 -19.43 -0.56 4.56
C ILE A 206 -20.73 -1.31 4.32
N ALA A 207 -20.73 -2.21 3.34
CA ALA A 207 -21.90 -3.03 3.04
C ALA A 207 -22.28 -3.93 4.23
N SER A 208 -23.58 -4.22 4.38
CA SER A 208 -24.08 -5.07 5.47
C SER A 208 -23.59 -6.53 5.39
N LYS A 209 -23.18 -6.96 4.21
CA LYS A 209 -22.65 -8.32 3.93
C LYS A 209 -21.14 -8.46 4.13
N THR A 210 -20.42 -7.35 4.33
CA THR A 210 -18.97 -7.37 4.62
C THR A 210 -18.68 -8.18 5.87
N ASP A 211 -17.60 -8.96 5.84
CA ASP A 211 -17.19 -9.78 6.97
C ASP A 211 -17.19 -8.98 8.28
N PRO A 212 -17.86 -9.45 9.35
CA PRO A 212 -17.99 -8.69 10.58
C PRO A 212 -16.66 -8.34 11.26
N GLN A 213 -15.62 -9.18 11.11
CA GLN A 213 -14.30 -8.91 11.69
C GLN A 213 -13.58 -7.82 10.89
N LEU A 214 -13.68 -7.86 9.56
CA LEU A 214 -13.17 -6.81 8.70
C LEU A 214 -13.88 -5.48 8.96
N ARG A 215 -15.22 -5.50 9.05
CA ARG A 215 -16.02 -4.31 9.40
C ARG A 215 -15.54 -3.68 10.70
N GLU A 216 -15.43 -4.47 11.77
CA GLU A 216 -15.02 -3.96 13.08
C GLU A 216 -13.57 -3.47 13.07
N TRP A 217 -12.68 -4.15 12.31
CA TRP A 217 -11.32 -3.71 12.16
C TRP A 217 -11.26 -2.31 11.50
N ILE A 218 -11.97 -2.09 10.39
CA ILE A 218 -12.04 -0.79 9.70
C ILE A 218 -12.59 0.29 10.63
N LEU A 219 -13.71 0.02 11.29
CA LEU A 219 -14.35 0.97 12.21
C LEU A 219 -13.43 1.36 13.38
N SER A 220 -12.76 0.38 13.96
CA SER A 220 -11.84 0.61 15.08
C SER A 220 -10.60 1.36 14.66
N ASP A 221 -10.02 1.01 13.52
CA ASP A 221 -8.81 1.62 12.99
C ASP A 221 -9.02 3.10 12.63
N MET A 222 -10.01 3.39 11.78
CA MET A 222 -10.27 4.75 11.32
C MET A 222 -10.74 5.69 12.45
N SER A 223 -11.49 5.17 13.43
CA SER A 223 -11.93 5.95 14.59
C SER A 223 -10.83 6.21 15.63
N ALA A 224 -9.69 5.53 15.51
CA ALA A 224 -8.51 5.75 16.35
C ALA A 224 -7.52 6.77 15.75
N ALA A 225 -7.77 7.28 14.53
CA ALA A 225 -6.91 8.26 13.88
C ALA A 225 -6.84 9.58 14.72
N PRO A 226 -5.72 10.33 14.64
CA PRO A 226 -5.60 11.61 15.30
C PRO A 226 -6.69 12.60 14.80
N SER A 227 -7.61 12.97 15.65
CA SER A 227 -8.78 13.77 15.27
C SER A 227 -8.41 15.11 14.60
N SER A 228 -7.36 15.78 15.05
CA SER A 228 -6.89 17.04 14.44
C SER A 228 -6.42 16.84 12.99
N VAL A 229 -5.75 15.73 12.69
CA VAL A 229 -5.32 15.35 11.33
C VAL A 229 -6.53 15.06 10.47
N ALA A 230 -7.39 14.15 10.94
CA ALA A 230 -8.56 13.69 10.22
C ALA A 230 -9.52 14.85 9.90
N MET A 231 -9.77 15.75 10.87
CA MET A 231 -10.64 16.91 10.68
C MET A 231 -10.05 17.93 9.71
N SER A 232 -8.73 18.20 9.80
CA SER A 232 -8.05 19.06 8.83
C SER A 232 -8.15 18.51 7.41
N ALA A 233 -7.82 17.23 7.22
CA ALA A 233 -7.86 16.58 5.91
C ALA A 233 -9.27 16.55 5.31
N MET A 234 -10.30 16.22 6.12
CA MET A 234 -11.70 16.19 5.66
C MET A 234 -12.17 17.56 5.18
N LYS A 235 -11.95 18.60 5.99
CA LYS A 235 -12.36 19.98 5.66
C LYS A 235 -11.65 20.49 4.41
N GLU A 236 -10.36 20.21 4.27
CA GLU A 236 -9.57 20.61 3.10
C GLU A 236 -10.02 19.89 1.83
N MET A 237 -10.23 18.57 1.89
CA MET A 237 -10.73 17.80 0.76
C MET A 237 -12.09 18.32 0.30
N MET A 238 -13.06 18.46 1.20
CA MET A 238 -14.41 18.93 0.85
C MET A 238 -14.41 20.39 0.37
N SER A 239 -13.51 21.23 0.90
CA SER A 239 -13.33 22.61 0.42
C SER A 239 -12.92 22.68 -1.06
N GLN A 240 -12.19 21.66 -1.59
CA GLN A 240 -11.86 21.61 -3.01
C GLN A 240 -13.11 21.46 -3.89
N TYR A 241 -14.12 20.70 -3.45
CA TYR A 241 -15.39 20.60 -4.15
C TYR A 241 -16.21 21.89 -4.04
N ILE A 242 -16.32 22.48 -2.84
CA ILE A 242 -17.02 23.73 -2.60
C ILE A 242 -16.49 24.89 -3.46
N THR A 243 -15.18 24.91 -3.67
CA THR A 243 -14.50 25.99 -4.43
C THR A 243 -14.31 25.66 -5.91
N GLY A 244 -14.65 24.47 -6.35
CA GLY A 244 -14.37 23.96 -7.70
C GLY A 244 -12.86 23.69 -7.95
N LYS A 245 -12.01 23.74 -6.91
CA LYS A 245 -10.58 23.47 -7.04
C LYS A 245 -10.32 22.01 -7.47
N ALA A 246 -11.15 21.07 -7.01
CA ALA A 246 -11.03 19.66 -7.39
C ALA A 246 -11.00 19.48 -8.91
N ALA A 247 -11.99 20.03 -9.63
CA ALA A 247 -12.05 19.97 -11.09
C ALA A 247 -10.84 20.65 -11.75
N LYS A 248 -10.46 21.85 -11.26
CA LYS A 248 -9.31 22.61 -11.82
C LYS A 248 -7.99 21.85 -11.73
N VAL A 249 -7.75 21.11 -10.65
CA VAL A 249 -6.54 20.27 -10.53
C VAL A 249 -6.47 19.25 -11.65
N PHE A 250 -7.60 18.60 -12.00
CA PHE A 250 -7.63 17.64 -13.09
C PHE A 250 -7.50 18.28 -14.48
N GLU A 251 -7.97 19.51 -14.68
CA GLU A 251 -7.77 20.26 -15.92
C GLU A 251 -6.29 20.58 -16.23
N GLU A 252 -5.45 20.66 -15.19
CA GLU A 252 -4.00 20.86 -15.32
C GLU A 252 -3.24 19.56 -15.66
N ILE A 253 -3.86 18.40 -15.49
CA ILE A 253 -3.24 17.08 -15.67
C ILE A 253 -3.50 16.58 -17.08
N ARG A 254 -2.44 16.12 -17.78
CA ARG A 254 -2.50 15.63 -19.18
C ARG A 254 -2.17 14.15 -19.29
N ILE A 255 -2.64 13.36 -18.32
CA ILE A 255 -2.49 11.90 -18.28
C ILE A 255 -3.85 11.23 -18.09
N PRO A 256 -4.02 9.97 -18.52
CA PRO A 256 -5.28 9.26 -18.38
C PRO A 256 -5.61 8.98 -16.90
N VAL A 257 -6.91 9.01 -16.60
CA VAL A 257 -7.50 8.67 -15.31
C VAL A 257 -8.43 7.48 -15.49
N ILE A 258 -8.26 6.46 -14.68
CA ILE A 258 -9.17 5.31 -14.62
C ILE A 258 -9.62 5.15 -13.17
N THR A 259 -10.89 4.81 -12.94
CA THR A 259 -11.32 4.44 -11.60
C THR A 259 -11.72 2.96 -11.53
N VAL A 260 -11.53 2.37 -10.36
CA VAL A 260 -12.06 1.05 -9.98
C VAL A 260 -12.95 1.28 -8.77
N ASN A 261 -14.25 1.38 -9.00
CA ASN A 261 -15.23 1.78 -7.99
C ASN A 261 -16.18 0.62 -7.66
N GLY A 262 -16.75 0.64 -6.47
CA GLY A 262 -17.94 -0.11 -6.13
C GLY A 262 -19.18 0.46 -6.85
N ASP A 263 -20.36 -0.04 -6.50
CA ASP A 263 -21.62 0.45 -7.03
C ASP A 263 -22.53 1.12 -5.99
N LEU A 264 -21.92 1.59 -4.88
CA LEU A 264 -22.64 2.37 -3.86
C LEU A 264 -23.08 3.74 -4.38
N TRP A 265 -22.24 4.38 -5.19
CA TRP A 265 -22.53 5.72 -5.73
C TRP A 265 -22.49 5.74 -7.25
N PRO A 266 -23.40 6.49 -7.88
CA PRO A 266 -23.41 6.62 -9.34
C PRO A 266 -22.22 7.47 -9.83
N ILE A 267 -21.67 7.10 -10.98
CA ILE A 267 -20.57 7.84 -11.61
C ILE A 267 -21.15 8.88 -12.58
N ASN A 268 -20.74 10.13 -12.43
CA ASN A 268 -20.99 11.21 -13.38
C ASN A 268 -19.90 11.23 -14.46
N TYR A 269 -20.06 10.38 -15.48
CA TYR A 269 -19.10 10.28 -16.59
C TYR A 269 -18.96 11.58 -17.38
N GLU A 270 -20.01 12.37 -17.49
CA GLU A 270 -20.02 13.63 -18.24
C GLU A 270 -19.12 14.66 -17.55
N ALA A 271 -19.36 14.93 -16.26
CA ALA A 271 -18.53 15.83 -15.47
C ALA A 271 -17.06 15.39 -15.45
N ASN A 272 -16.79 14.11 -15.21
CA ASN A 272 -15.42 13.62 -15.17
C ASN A 272 -14.68 13.78 -16.50
N ARG A 273 -15.34 13.49 -17.62
CA ARG A 273 -14.76 13.65 -18.97
C ARG A 273 -14.61 15.11 -19.40
N LEU A 274 -15.39 16.02 -18.84
CA LEU A 274 -15.24 17.46 -19.08
C LEU A 274 -13.93 18.00 -18.51
N HIS A 275 -13.55 17.54 -17.31
CA HIS A 275 -12.41 18.07 -16.57
C HIS A 275 -11.14 17.24 -16.67
N MET A 276 -11.24 15.95 -17.03
CA MET A 276 -10.10 15.04 -17.12
C MET A 276 -9.65 14.84 -18.55
N PHE A 277 -8.35 14.79 -18.80
CA PHE A 277 -7.78 14.55 -20.13
C PHE A 277 -8.35 13.29 -20.79
N SER A 278 -8.54 12.22 -20.01
CA SER A 278 -9.22 10.99 -20.38
C SER A 278 -9.78 10.35 -19.10
N TYR A 279 -10.99 9.85 -19.14
CA TYR A 279 -11.63 9.18 -17.99
C TYR A 279 -12.36 7.91 -18.41
N ASN A 280 -12.04 6.82 -17.70
CA ASN A 280 -12.74 5.55 -17.76
C ASN A 280 -12.98 4.99 -16.35
N ALA A 281 -13.98 4.13 -16.21
CA ALA A 281 -14.28 3.47 -14.94
C ALA A 281 -14.52 1.97 -15.13
N ILE A 282 -14.05 1.18 -14.16
CA ILE A 282 -14.38 -0.23 -13.96
C ILE A 282 -15.21 -0.29 -12.69
N VAL A 283 -16.45 -0.80 -12.77
CA VAL A 283 -17.36 -0.88 -11.63
C VAL A 283 -17.50 -2.33 -11.19
N LEU A 284 -17.17 -2.58 -9.93
CA LEU A 284 -17.38 -3.86 -9.26
C LEU A 284 -18.79 -3.85 -8.63
N LYS A 285 -19.64 -4.77 -9.10
CA LYS A 285 -21.00 -4.90 -8.56
C LYS A 285 -20.99 -5.44 -7.14
N GLU A 286 -21.92 -4.92 -6.33
CA GLU A 286 -22.08 -5.31 -4.94
C GLU A 286 -20.79 -5.14 -4.10
N ALA A 287 -19.96 -4.18 -4.43
CA ALA A 287 -18.74 -3.83 -3.70
C ALA A 287 -18.94 -2.52 -2.94
N ASP A 288 -18.39 -2.46 -1.74
CA ASP A 288 -18.43 -1.26 -0.88
C ASP A 288 -17.18 -0.39 -1.04
N HIS A 289 -17.08 0.64 -0.19
CA HIS A 289 -15.98 1.60 -0.23
C HIS A 289 -14.60 0.98 0.02
N PHE A 290 -14.56 -0.17 0.69
CA PHE A 290 -13.32 -0.89 1.02
C PHE A 290 -13.11 -2.14 0.14
N LEU A 291 -13.55 -2.07 -1.12
CA LEU A 291 -13.53 -3.18 -2.08
C LEU A 291 -12.15 -3.85 -2.23
N MET A 292 -11.05 -3.13 -1.99
CA MET A 292 -9.69 -3.68 -2.03
C MET A 292 -9.41 -4.64 -0.87
N MET A 293 -10.19 -4.58 0.19
CA MET A 293 -10.09 -5.45 1.36
C MET A 293 -11.22 -6.47 1.43
N ASP A 294 -12.46 -6.06 1.11
CA ASP A 294 -13.65 -6.91 1.16
C ASP A 294 -13.66 -7.94 0.02
N ARG A 295 -13.21 -7.53 -1.19
CA ARG A 295 -13.22 -8.36 -2.40
C ARG A 295 -11.85 -8.39 -3.11
N PRO A 296 -10.76 -8.74 -2.41
CA PRO A 296 -9.40 -8.56 -2.92
C PRO A 296 -9.11 -9.29 -4.23
N ILE A 297 -9.72 -10.46 -4.46
CA ILE A 297 -9.50 -11.24 -5.70
C ILE A 297 -10.09 -10.53 -6.91
N ASP A 298 -11.34 -10.08 -6.82
CA ASP A 298 -12.02 -9.39 -7.93
C ASP A 298 -11.41 -8.00 -8.14
N PHE A 299 -11.12 -7.31 -7.04
CA PHE A 299 -10.45 -6.01 -7.07
C PHE A 299 -9.07 -6.08 -7.74
N ASN A 300 -8.22 -7.05 -7.36
CA ASN A 300 -6.89 -7.19 -7.96
C ASN A 300 -6.96 -7.42 -9.48
N LYS A 301 -7.93 -8.20 -9.98
CA LYS A 301 -8.16 -8.39 -11.42
C LYS A 301 -8.62 -7.08 -12.10
N ALA A 302 -9.51 -6.32 -11.45
CA ALA A 302 -9.98 -5.05 -11.97
C ALA A 302 -8.87 -4.01 -12.02
N LEU A 303 -8.04 -3.95 -10.97
CA LEU A 303 -6.88 -3.07 -10.91
C LEU A 303 -5.82 -3.47 -11.96
N GLU A 304 -5.53 -4.77 -12.15
CA GLU A 304 -4.63 -5.24 -13.20
C GLU A 304 -5.14 -4.81 -14.59
N LYS A 305 -6.45 -4.92 -14.85
CA LYS A 305 -7.07 -4.42 -16.09
C LYS A 305 -6.89 -2.91 -16.24
N ALA A 306 -7.09 -2.13 -15.18
CA ALA A 306 -6.88 -0.68 -15.21
C ALA A 306 -5.42 -0.32 -15.51
N ILE A 307 -4.46 -1.04 -14.91
CA ILE A 307 -3.03 -0.87 -15.20
C ILE A 307 -2.73 -1.15 -16.67
N LEU A 308 -3.24 -2.26 -17.23
CA LEU A 308 -3.04 -2.60 -18.65
C LEU A 308 -3.58 -1.51 -19.58
N MET A 309 -4.76 -0.97 -19.30
CA MET A 309 -5.34 0.15 -20.09
C MET A 309 -4.51 1.43 -20.06
N LEU A 310 -3.58 1.59 -19.11
CA LEU A 310 -2.69 2.76 -19.02
C LEU A 310 -1.34 2.55 -19.73
N ILE A 311 -0.94 1.30 -19.98
CA ILE A 311 0.37 0.97 -20.56
C ILE A 311 0.30 0.51 -22.02
N GLU A 312 -0.89 0.17 -22.51
CA GLU A 312 -1.18 -0.12 -23.93
C GLU A 312 -1.38 1.19 -24.73
#